data_178edd4a928da9ad7f6f10cd312ccd0d
#
_entry.id   178edd4a928da9ad7f6f10cd312ccd0d
#
_cell.length_a   1.000
_cell.length_b   1.000
_cell.length_c   1.000
_cell.angle_alpha   90.00
_cell.angle_beta   90.00
_cell.angle_gamma   90.00
#
_symmetry.space_group_name_H-M   'P 1'
#
loop_
_entity.id
_entity.type
_entity.pdbx_description
1 polymer ?
#
loop_
_entity_poly.entity_id
_entity_poly.type
_entity_poly.pdbx_seq_one_letter_code
_entity_poly.pdbx_strand_id
1 'polypeptide(L)'
;MSARDIGASIRQRILNKSRNQGRPFQEVLQYFAMERFLYRLAKSPYSDRFVLKGALLLTAWRAPQSRPTMDIDLEGRVNNKLDHIKEVVGTVCEVDVEPDGIAFNRASIEVSRIKEDADYEGVRVQFHATLARARIPMQIDIGFGDVITPGPTDIEYPSLLDLPAPVLRA
;
A
#
# COMPACT_ATOMS: atom_id res chain seq x y z
N MET A 1 -14.11 20.11 -9.47
CA MET A 1 -12.77 19.71 -10.02
C MET A 1 -12.91 18.34 -10.65
N SER A 2 -12.46 18.18 -11.88
CA SER A 2 -12.52 16.89 -12.56
C SER A 2 -11.46 15.92 -12.00
N ALA A 3 -11.63 14.62 -12.25
CA ALA A 3 -10.64 13.62 -11.85
C ALA A 3 -9.26 13.90 -12.46
N ARG A 4 -9.22 14.41 -13.69
CA ARG A 4 -7.99 14.80 -14.37
C ARG A 4 -7.28 15.96 -13.65
N ASP A 5 -8.04 16.94 -13.18
CA ASP A 5 -7.50 18.10 -12.46
C ASP A 5 -6.97 17.69 -11.09
N ILE A 6 -7.66 16.78 -10.41
CA ILE A 6 -7.21 16.23 -9.13
C ILE A 6 -5.87 15.50 -9.32
N GLY A 7 -5.75 14.65 -10.33
CA GLY A 7 -4.51 13.94 -10.63
C GLY A 7 -3.34 14.88 -10.90
N ALA A 8 -3.56 15.92 -11.70
CA ALA A 8 -2.54 16.92 -11.99
C ALA A 8 -2.13 17.70 -10.75
N SER A 9 -3.08 18.08 -9.91
CA SER A 9 -2.82 18.77 -8.64
C SER A 9 -2.00 17.91 -7.70
N ILE A 10 -2.36 16.65 -7.51
CA ILE A 10 -1.64 15.70 -6.67
C ILE A 10 -0.22 15.49 -7.19
N ARG A 11 -0.06 15.30 -8.50
CA ARG A 11 1.25 15.14 -9.12
C ARG A 11 2.16 16.34 -8.82
N GLN A 12 1.64 17.55 -8.94
CA GLN A 12 2.42 18.76 -8.63
C GLN A 12 2.82 18.83 -7.15
N ARG A 13 1.92 18.45 -6.26
CA ARG A 13 2.20 18.42 -4.82
C ARG A 13 3.27 17.39 -4.49
N ILE A 14 3.26 16.22 -5.14
CA ILE A 14 4.30 15.21 -4.98
C ILE A 14 5.64 15.73 -5.49
N LEU A 15 5.66 16.41 -6.63
CA LEU A 15 6.86 17.02 -7.18
C LEU A 15 7.44 18.06 -6.23
N ASN A 16 6.61 18.92 -5.65
CA ASN A 16 7.04 19.90 -4.66
C ASN A 16 7.64 19.21 -3.43
N LYS A 17 7.01 18.15 -2.95
CA LYS A 17 7.49 17.37 -1.80
C LYS A 17 8.85 16.73 -2.09
N SER A 18 9.00 16.15 -3.29
CA SER A 18 10.27 15.59 -3.77
C SER A 18 11.40 16.61 -3.72
N ARG A 19 11.16 17.81 -4.21
CA ARG A 19 12.14 18.90 -4.20
C ARG A 19 12.47 19.36 -2.78
N ASN A 20 11.46 19.52 -1.93
CA ASN A 20 11.65 19.96 -0.55
C ASN A 20 12.44 18.95 0.28
N GLN A 21 12.24 17.67 0.05
CA GLN A 21 12.90 16.58 0.79
C GLN A 21 14.23 16.14 0.16
N GLY A 22 14.55 16.64 -1.04
CA GLY A 22 15.72 16.19 -1.79
C GLY A 22 15.67 14.71 -2.15
N ARG A 23 14.48 14.16 -2.43
CA ARG A 23 14.26 12.75 -2.76
C ARG A 23 13.76 12.62 -4.19
N PRO A 24 14.11 11.52 -4.92
CA PRO A 24 13.62 11.32 -6.28
C PRO A 24 12.10 11.33 -6.36
N PHE A 25 11.56 11.94 -7.42
CA PHE A 25 10.12 12.01 -7.65
C PHE A 25 9.47 10.62 -7.66
N GLN A 26 10.07 9.65 -8.33
CA GLN A 26 9.54 8.29 -8.42
C GLN A 26 9.47 7.61 -7.05
N GLU A 27 10.40 7.89 -6.17
CA GLU A 27 10.38 7.37 -4.80
C GLU A 27 9.20 7.95 -4.01
N VAL A 28 9.01 9.26 -4.06
CA VAL A 28 7.91 9.94 -3.35
C VAL A 28 6.56 9.49 -3.92
N LEU A 29 6.48 9.35 -5.24
CA LEU A 29 5.28 8.85 -5.93
C LEU A 29 4.93 7.43 -5.48
N GLN A 30 5.93 6.55 -5.34
CA GLN A 30 5.75 5.18 -4.88
C GLN A 30 5.24 5.14 -3.43
N TYR A 31 5.81 5.95 -2.55
CA TYR A 31 5.33 6.05 -1.16
C TYR A 31 3.89 6.56 -1.09
N PHE A 32 3.55 7.52 -1.92
CA PHE A 32 2.17 8.02 -2.00
C PHE A 32 1.20 6.90 -2.44
N ALA A 33 1.56 6.15 -3.47
CA ALA A 33 0.74 5.05 -3.96
C ALA A 33 0.53 3.97 -2.90
N MET A 34 1.60 3.60 -2.17
CA MET A 34 1.51 2.62 -1.09
C MET A 34 0.62 3.12 0.05
N GLU A 35 0.77 4.38 0.46
CA GLU A 35 -0.08 4.99 1.48
C GLU A 35 -1.56 4.96 1.05
N ARG A 36 -1.86 5.32 -0.18
CA ARG A 36 -3.25 5.36 -0.67
C ARG A 36 -3.85 3.97 -0.84
N PHE A 37 -3.05 2.96 -1.14
CA PHE A 37 -3.50 1.57 -1.08
C PHE A 37 -3.85 1.17 0.36
N LEU A 38 -2.99 1.48 1.33
CA LEU A 38 -3.23 1.19 2.73
C LEU A 38 -4.49 1.90 3.25
N TYR A 39 -4.76 3.10 2.78
CA TYR A 39 -5.98 3.82 3.11
C TYR A 39 -7.23 3.05 2.64
N ARG A 40 -7.20 2.52 1.42
CA ARG A 40 -8.30 1.70 0.89
C ARG A 40 -8.44 0.39 1.65
N LEU A 41 -7.33 -0.24 2.00
CA LEU A 41 -7.33 -1.43 2.85
C LEU A 41 -8.02 -1.14 4.19
N ALA A 42 -7.69 -0.02 4.83
CA ALA A 42 -8.27 0.41 6.10
C ALA A 42 -9.78 0.65 6.00
N LYS A 43 -10.28 1.05 4.83
CA LYS A 43 -11.71 1.29 4.58
C LYS A 43 -12.42 0.08 3.98
N SER A 44 -11.70 -1.00 3.69
CA SER A 44 -12.26 -2.21 3.08
C SER A 44 -12.89 -3.13 4.13
N PRO A 45 -13.68 -4.13 3.68
CA PRO A 45 -14.17 -5.18 4.58
C PRO A 45 -13.06 -6.04 5.19
N TYR A 46 -11.83 -5.92 4.71
CA TYR A 46 -10.68 -6.71 5.15
C TYR A 46 -9.74 -5.94 6.09
N SER A 47 -10.15 -4.80 6.62
CA SER A 47 -9.31 -3.92 7.44
C SER A 47 -8.74 -4.62 8.69
N ASP A 48 -9.47 -5.58 9.27
CA ASP A 48 -9.04 -6.34 10.44
C ASP A 48 -8.38 -7.68 10.09
N ARG A 49 -8.20 -7.97 8.81
CA ARG A 49 -7.66 -9.23 8.32
C ARG A 49 -6.18 -9.14 7.92
N PHE A 50 -5.61 -7.96 7.96
CA PHE A 50 -4.22 -7.74 7.57
C PHE A 50 -3.52 -6.87 8.59
N VAL A 51 -2.26 -7.20 8.86
CA VAL A 51 -1.40 -6.46 9.77
C VAL A 51 -0.19 -5.97 8.98
N LEU A 52 0.07 -4.67 9.02
CA LEU A 52 1.24 -4.08 8.38
C LEU A 52 2.51 -4.55 9.08
N LYS A 53 3.48 -5.01 8.31
CA LYS A 53 4.81 -5.39 8.81
C LYS A 53 5.90 -4.87 7.86
N GLY A 54 7.16 -5.17 8.16
CA GLY A 54 8.28 -4.82 7.31
C GLY A 54 8.64 -3.34 7.34
N ALA A 55 9.28 -2.86 6.26
CA ALA A 55 9.88 -1.53 6.21
C ALA A 55 8.86 -0.39 6.29
N LEU A 56 7.66 -0.55 5.76
CA LEU A 56 6.60 0.47 5.87
C LEU A 56 6.10 0.63 7.30
N LEU A 57 6.18 -0.41 8.12
CA LEU A 57 5.86 -0.31 9.54
C LEU A 57 6.81 0.65 10.25
N LEU A 58 8.10 0.66 9.86
CA LEU A 58 9.07 1.62 10.39
C LEU A 58 8.69 3.05 10.01
N THR A 59 8.15 3.26 8.82
CA THR A 59 7.61 4.57 8.41
C THR A 59 6.44 4.98 9.30
N ALA A 60 5.51 4.06 9.58
CA ALA A 60 4.37 4.30 10.45
C ALA A 60 4.81 4.67 11.87
N TRP A 61 5.85 4.05 12.38
CA TRP A 61 6.43 4.37 13.68
C TRP A 61 7.38 5.57 13.63
N ARG A 62 7.54 6.22 12.46
CA ARG A 62 8.43 7.37 12.23
C ARG A 62 9.88 7.08 12.59
N ALA A 63 10.29 5.82 12.44
CA ALA A 63 11.67 5.41 12.66
C ALA A 63 12.55 5.86 11.49
N PRO A 64 13.83 6.18 11.74
CA PRO A 64 14.77 6.45 10.66
C PRO A 64 14.92 5.26 9.72
N GLN A 65 14.94 5.51 8.42
CA GLN A 65 15.13 4.48 7.41
C GLN A 65 16.42 4.73 6.65
N SER A 66 17.22 3.68 6.47
CA SER A 66 18.50 3.77 5.76
C SER A 66 18.33 3.69 4.24
N ARG A 67 17.21 3.15 3.75
CA ARG A 67 16.92 3.04 2.32
C ARG A 67 15.41 3.03 2.09
N PRO A 68 14.96 3.48 0.89
CA PRO A 68 13.53 3.41 0.55
C PRO A 68 13.08 1.96 0.39
N THR A 69 11.80 1.71 0.71
CA THR A 69 11.12 0.47 0.37
C THR A 69 10.15 0.73 -0.77
N MET A 70 9.97 -0.27 -1.63
CA MET A 70 9.07 -0.20 -2.78
C MET A 70 7.90 -1.17 -2.66
N ASP A 71 7.86 -1.96 -1.59
CA ASP A 71 6.91 -3.05 -1.41
C ASP A 71 6.14 -2.89 -0.09
N ILE A 72 4.90 -3.36 -0.10
CA ILE A 72 4.07 -3.46 1.09
C ILE A 72 4.18 -4.89 1.62
N ASP A 73 4.51 -5.05 2.89
CA ASP A 73 4.54 -6.36 3.56
C ASP A 73 3.37 -6.44 4.54
N LEU A 74 2.56 -7.47 4.39
CA LEU A 74 1.39 -7.71 5.23
C LEU A 74 1.43 -9.12 5.82
N GLU A 75 0.93 -9.25 7.04
CA GLU A 75 0.54 -10.54 7.61
C GLU A 75 -0.95 -10.72 7.39
N GLY A 76 -1.34 -11.79 6.69
CA GLY A 76 -2.73 -12.04 6.33
C GLY A 76 -3.38 -13.07 7.26
N ARG A 77 -4.63 -12.79 7.59
CA ARG A 77 -5.50 -13.67 8.39
C ARG A 77 -6.75 -14.03 7.59
N VAL A 78 -6.53 -14.44 6.36
CA VAL A 78 -7.56 -14.88 5.41
C VAL A 78 -7.13 -16.19 4.77
N ASN A 79 -8.01 -16.82 4.03
CA ASN A 79 -7.67 -17.98 3.21
C ASN A 79 -6.58 -17.59 2.21
N ASN A 80 -5.49 -18.36 2.14
CA ASN A 80 -4.32 -18.05 1.33
C ASN A 80 -4.36 -18.59 -0.11
N LYS A 81 -5.50 -19.08 -0.57
CA LYS A 81 -5.64 -19.51 -1.97
C LYS A 81 -5.43 -18.32 -2.90
N LEU A 82 -4.71 -18.54 -4.00
CA LEU A 82 -4.36 -17.49 -4.94
C LEU A 82 -5.59 -16.75 -5.47
N ASP A 83 -6.62 -17.48 -5.87
CA ASP A 83 -7.86 -16.88 -6.38
C ASP A 83 -8.55 -16.01 -5.33
N HIS A 84 -8.52 -16.43 -4.07
CA HIS A 84 -9.10 -15.66 -2.98
C HIS A 84 -8.32 -14.37 -2.73
N ILE A 85 -6.99 -14.46 -2.68
CA ILE A 85 -6.13 -13.27 -2.48
C ILE A 85 -6.31 -12.29 -3.63
N LYS A 86 -6.40 -12.78 -4.86
CA LYS A 86 -6.68 -11.91 -6.03
C LYS A 86 -7.99 -11.16 -5.88
N GLU A 87 -9.04 -11.83 -5.41
CA GLU A 87 -10.35 -11.21 -5.16
C GLU A 87 -10.28 -10.19 -4.03
N VAL A 88 -9.59 -10.52 -2.93
CA VAL A 88 -9.41 -9.62 -1.79
C VAL A 88 -8.72 -8.33 -2.22
N VAL A 89 -7.57 -8.44 -2.88
CA VAL A 89 -6.82 -7.26 -3.35
C VAL A 89 -7.62 -6.47 -4.38
N GLY A 90 -8.33 -7.16 -5.27
CA GLY A 90 -9.22 -6.52 -6.24
C GLY A 90 -10.31 -5.68 -5.56
N THR A 91 -10.92 -6.21 -4.51
CA THR A 91 -11.92 -5.48 -3.72
C THR A 91 -11.29 -4.22 -3.08
N VAL A 92 -10.09 -4.33 -2.52
CA VAL A 92 -9.38 -3.19 -1.95
C VAL A 92 -9.09 -2.12 -3.00
N CYS A 93 -8.64 -2.53 -4.18
CA CYS A 93 -8.35 -1.60 -5.29
C CYS A 93 -9.58 -0.75 -5.67
N GLU A 94 -10.77 -1.28 -5.50
CA GLU A 94 -12.02 -0.64 -5.91
C GLU A 94 -12.78 0.03 -4.77
N VAL A 95 -12.23 0.07 -3.57
CA VAL A 95 -12.86 0.77 -2.45
C VAL A 95 -13.02 2.24 -2.78
N ASP A 96 -14.24 2.76 -2.61
CA ASP A 96 -14.53 4.16 -2.85
C ASP A 96 -14.00 5.01 -1.68
N VAL A 97 -13.21 6.02 -2.02
CA VAL A 97 -12.59 6.92 -1.05
C VAL A 97 -12.69 8.36 -1.54
N GLU A 98 -12.38 9.31 -0.67
CA GLU A 98 -12.25 10.71 -1.06
C GLU A 98 -11.25 10.85 -2.20
N PRO A 99 -11.49 11.72 -3.20
CA PRO A 99 -10.63 11.82 -4.36
C PRO A 99 -9.17 12.12 -3.99
N ASP A 100 -8.27 11.25 -4.39
CA ASP A 100 -6.82 11.37 -4.15
C ASP A 100 -5.98 11.29 -5.45
N GLY A 101 -6.66 11.27 -6.59
CA GLY A 101 -6.02 11.30 -7.90
C GLY A 101 -5.43 9.99 -8.39
N ILE A 102 -5.38 8.95 -7.54
CA ILE A 102 -4.80 7.66 -7.90
C ILE A 102 -5.89 6.63 -8.22
N ALA A 103 -5.63 5.79 -9.21
CA ALA A 103 -6.49 4.66 -9.56
C ALA A 103 -5.66 3.38 -9.58
N PHE A 104 -6.13 2.35 -8.91
CA PHE A 104 -5.51 1.03 -8.91
C PHE A 104 -6.20 0.14 -9.93
N ASN A 105 -5.43 -0.47 -10.83
CA ASN A 105 -5.96 -1.28 -11.92
C ASN A 105 -6.19 -2.72 -11.46
N ARG A 106 -7.43 -3.05 -11.11
CA ARG A 106 -7.81 -4.40 -10.69
C ARG A 106 -7.51 -5.46 -11.77
N ALA A 107 -7.70 -5.12 -13.03
CA ALA A 107 -7.48 -6.06 -14.13
C ALA A 107 -6.01 -6.45 -14.29
N SER A 108 -5.09 -5.65 -13.75
CA SER A 108 -3.64 -5.93 -13.83
C SER A 108 -3.12 -6.85 -12.74
N ILE A 109 -3.96 -7.27 -11.78
CA ILE A 109 -3.52 -8.04 -10.62
C ILE A 109 -3.04 -9.42 -11.05
N GLU A 110 -1.80 -9.74 -10.68
CA GLU A 110 -1.18 -11.05 -10.82
C GLU A 110 -0.76 -11.54 -9.44
N VAL A 111 -1.05 -12.80 -9.15
CA VAL A 111 -0.73 -13.42 -7.86
C VAL A 111 0.17 -14.64 -8.08
N SER A 112 1.12 -14.85 -7.17
CA SER A 112 2.03 -15.98 -7.22
C SER A 112 2.45 -16.41 -5.82
N ARG A 113 2.83 -17.69 -5.69
CA ARG A 113 3.40 -18.19 -4.45
C ARG A 113 4.86 -17.76 -4.32
N ILE A 114 5.24 -17.37 -3.11
CA ILE A 114 6.63 -17.12 -2.78
C ILE A 114 7.00 -17.90 -1.52
N LYS A 115 8.28 -18.26 -1.41
CA LYS A 115 8.82 -18.82 -0.17
C LYS A 115 9.48 -17.71 0.61
N GLU A 116 8.95 -17.40 1.80
CA GLU A 116 9.57 -16.43 2.71
C GLU A 116 10.73 -17.10 3.48
N ASP A 117 10.56 -18.38 3.83
CA ASP A 117 11.63 -19.25 4.35
C ASP A 117 11.26 -20.72 4.08
N ALA A 118 12.03 -21.67 4.63
CA ALA A 118 11.86 -23.11 4.37
C ALA A 118 10.47 -23.66 4.76
N ASP A 119 9.80 -23.02 5.72
CA ASP A 119 8.56 -23.50 6.31
C ASP A 119 7.33 -22.63 5.95
N TYR A 120 7.53 -21.44 5.39
CA TYR A 120 6.44 -20.50 5.13
C TYR A 120 6.31 -20.14 3.66
N GLU A 121 5.12 -20.40 3.10
CA GLU A 121 4.73 -19.91 1.79
C GLU A 121 3.92 -18.63 1.95
N GLY A 122 4.36 -17.58 1.26
CA GLY A 122 3.62 -16.34 1.13
C GLY A 122 2.95 -16.22 -0.24
N VAL A 123 2.27 -15.11 -0.44
CA VAL A 123 1.68 -14.74 -1.72
C VAL A 123 2.21 -13.37 -2.12
N ARG A 124 2.73 -13.27 -3.34
CA ARG A 124 3.11 -12.01 -3.96
C ARG A 124 2.04 -11.54 -4.89
N VAL A 125 1.61 -10.29 -4.70
CA VAL A 125 0.60 -9.64 -5.54
C VAL A 125 1.28 -8.49 -6.26
N GLN A 126 1.17 -8.47 -7.59
CA GLN A 126 1.71 -7.41 -8.43
C GLN A 126 0.59 -6.83 -9.28
N PHE A 127 0.56 -5.51 -9.37
CA PHE A 127 -0.40 -4.77 -10.18
C PHE A 127 0.14 -3.37 -10.42
N HIS A 128 -0.62 -2.51 -11.06
CA HIS A 128 -0.20 -1.13 -11.22
C HIS A 128 -1.33 -0.15 -10.88
N ALA A 129 -0.90 1.04 -10.53
CA ALA A 129 -1.74 2.21 -10.35
C ALA A 129 -1.40 3.25 -11.41
N THR A 130 -2.30 4.22 -11.56
CA THR A 130 -2.06 5.40 -12.40
C THR A 130 -2.35 6.66 -11.62
N LEU A 131 -1.52 7.67 -11.81
CA LEU A 131 -1.72 9.02 -11.30
C LEU A 131 -1.38 10.00 -12.42
N ALA A 132 -2.33 10.85 -12.81
CA ALA A 132 -2.20 11.64 -14.02
C ALA A 132 -1.88 10.71 -15.20
N ARG A 133 -0.70 10.78 -15.77
CA ARG A 133 -0.26 9.85 -16.84
C ARG A 133 0.83 8.91 -16.38
N ALA A 134 1.22 8.98 -15.11
CA ALA A 134 2.26 8.11 -14.57
C ALA A 134 1.68 6.75 -14.21
N ARG A 135 2.39 5.71 -14.58
CA ARG A 135 2.10 4.33 -14.20
C ARG A 135 3.03 3.94 -13.05
N ILE A 136 2.44 3.39 -11.99
CA ILE A 136 3.15 3.09 -10.75
C ILE A 136 3.05 1.58 -10.51
N PRO A 137 4.19 0.85 -10.54
CA PRO A 137 4.16 -0.57 -10.19
C PRO A 137 3.90 -0.74 -8.69
N MET A 138 3.05 -1.71 -8.35
CA MET A 138 2.71 -2.04 -6.97
C MET A 138 3.08 -3.49 -6.69
N GLN A 139 3.66 -3.75 -5.54
CA GLN A 139 3.91 -5.10 -5.07
C GLN A 139 3.54 -5.22 -3.60
N ILE A 140 2.78 -6.27 -3.29
CA ILE A 140 2.41 -6.61 -1.93
C ILE A 140 2.85 -8.04 -1.68
N ASP A 141 3.60 -8.26 -0.60
CA ASP A 141 3.98 -9.59 -0.15
C ASP A 141 3.21 -9.91 1.12
N ILE A 142 2.42 -10.98 1.08
CA ILE A 142 1.56 -11.38 2.18
C ILE A 142 2.08 -12.69 2.76
N GLY A 143 2.46 -12.65 4.04
CA GLY A 143 2.77 -13.83 4.82
C GLY A 143 1.53 -14.33 5.57
N PHE A 144 1.57 -15.59 6.01
CA PHE A 144 0.47 -16.20 6.75
C PHE A 144 1.05 -17.05 7.89
N GLY A 145 0.39 -17.01 9.04
CA GLY A 145 0.73 -17.87 10.17
C GLY A 145 1.75 -17.31 11.16
N ASP A 146 2.26 -16.10 10.95
CA ASP A 146 3.19 -15.48 11.90
C ASP A 146 2.45 -15.02 13.15
N VAL A 147 3.12 -15.20 14.30
CA VAL A 147 2.67 -14.66 15.58
C VAL A 147 3.29 -13.28 15.76
N ILE A 148 2.46 -12.28 15.99
CA ILE A 148 2.90 -10.91 16.21
C ILE A 148 2.93 -10.64 17.71
N THR A 149 4.11 -10.26 18.22
CA THR A 149 4.32 -10.00 19.65
C THR A 149 4.96 -8.62 19.83
N PRO A 150 4.37 -7.71 20.65
CA PRO A 150 3.02 -7.82 21.21
C PRO A 150 1.97 -7.90 20.13
N GLY A 151 0.73 -8.26 20.46
CA GLY A 151 -0.35 -8.34 19.49
C GLY A 151 -0.54 -7.04 18.69
N PRO A 152 -1.15 -7.11 17.51
CA PRO A 152 -1.30 -5.93 16.66
C PRO A 152 -2.18 -4.86 17.31
N THR A 153 -1.81 -3.60 17.11
CA THR A 153 -2.56 -2.43 17.57
C THR A 153 -2.94 -1.56 16.38
N ASP A 154 -3.96 -0.73 16.57
CA ASP A 154 -4.32 0.24 15.55
C ASP A 154 -3.31 1.39 15.55
N ILE A 155 -2.81 1.75 14.38
CA ILE A 155 -1.88 2.86 14.20
C ILE A 155 -2.37 3.78 13.09
N GLU A 156 -2.02 5.06 13.20
CA GLU A 156 -2.22 6.02 12.12
C GLU A 156 -0.96 6.09 11.27
N TYR A 157 -1.07 5.70 9.99
CA TYR A 157 0.03 5.78 9.04
C TYR A 157 0.19 7.23 8.56
N PRO A 158 1.41 7.80 8.54
CA PRO A 158 1.61 9.20 8.18
C PRO A 158 1.12 9.51 6.76
N SER A 159 0.33 10.58 6.61
CA SER A 159 -0.09 11.05 5.30
C SER A 159 0.98 11.95 4.69
N LEU A 160 1.34 11.68 3.44
CA LEU A 160 2.37 12.42 2.71
C LEU A 160 1.90 13.83 2.32
N LEU A 161 0.63 13.98 1.95
CA LEU A 161 0.06 15.22 1.41
C LEU A 161 -1.11 15.76 2.24
N ASP A 162 -1.17 15.45 3.53
CA ASP A 162 -2.26 15.87 4.43
C ASP A 162 -3.66 15.42 3.97
N LEU A 163 -3.73 14.32 3.24
CA LEU A 163 -4.98 13.63 2.95
C LEU A 163 -5.38 12.77 4.16
N PRO A 164 -6.65 12.30 4.22
CA PRO A 164 -7.04 11.38 5.29
C PRO A 164 -6.06 10.23 5.41
N ALA A 165 -5.53 10.02 6.62
CA ALA A 165 -4.48 9.03 6.87
C ALA A 165 -5.07 7.63 7.06
N PRO A 166 -4.38 6.57 6.60
CA PRO A 166 -4.76 5.21 6.92
C PRO A 166 -4.69 4.95 8.43
N VAL A 167 -5.74 4.36 9.00
CA VAL A 167 -5.71 3.81 10.36
C VAL A 167 -5.81 2.30 10.22
N LEU A 168 -4.73 1.60 10.52
CA LEU A 168 -4.62 0.17 10.26
C LEU A 168 -3.91 -0.57 11.38
N ARG A 169 -3.98 -1.90 11.31
CA ARG A 169 -3.29 -2.75 12.28
C ARG A 169 -1.83 -2.92 11.91
N ALA A 170 -1.02 -2.89 12.94
CA ALA A 170 0.44 -3.05 12.80
C ALA A 170 1.08 -3.71 14.01
#